data_d5138a71e01318afb9f202b689349083
#
_entry.id   d5138a71e01318afb9f202b689349083
#
_cell.length_a   1.000
_cell.length_b   1.000
_cell.length_c   1.000
_cell.angle_alpha   90.00
_cell.angle_beta   90.00
_cell.angle_gamma   90.00
#
_symmetry.space_group_name_H-M   'P 1'
#
loop_
_entity.id
_entity.type
_entity.pdbx_description
1 polymer ?
#
loop_
_entity_poly.entity_id
_entity_poly.type
_entity_poly.pdbx_seq_one_letter_code
_entity_poly.pdbx_strand_id
1 'polypeptide(L)'
;MSTYVFDIDGTICSQTFGSYDSAEPFMGRILKINKLYDQGHNIIFYTARGMGSSGNDVTAAYNKWYKFTEKQIGLWGVKYHKLFLGKPAGDLYIDDKGVSDEEYF
;
A
#
# COMPACT_ATOMS: atom_id res chain seq x y z
N MET A 1 4.35 -4.15 -20.77
CA MET A 1 3.72 -3.48 -19.62
C MET A 1 3.15 -4.52 -18.65
N SER A 2 3.42 -4.37 -17.40
CA SER A 2 2.92 -5.26 -16.34
C SER A 2 2.15 -4.49 -15.30
N THR A 3 1.29 -5.17 -14.56
CA THR A 3 0.56 -4.59 -13.43
C THR A 3 1.18 -5.09 -12.13
N TYR A 4 1.58 -4.15 -11.30
CA TYR A 4 2.14 -4.42 -9.98
C TYR A 4 1.16 -3.99 -8.90
N VAL A 5 0.92 -4.84 -7.93
CA VAL A 5 0.07 -4.53 -6.77
C VAL A 5 0.95 -4.52 -5.53
N PHE A 6 1.08 -3.35 -4.91
CA PHE A 6 1.92 -3.15 -3.73
C PHE A 6 1.06 -2.92 -2.49
N ASP A 7 1.49 -3.49 -1.39
CA ASP A 7 1.01 -3.13 -0.06
C ASP A 7 1.61 -1.78 0.37
N ILE A 8 1.12 -1.20 1.45
CA ILE A 8 1.60 0.08 1.99
C ILE A 8 2.42 -0.15 3.26
N ASP A 9 1.76 -0.38 4.40
CA ASP A 9 2.43 -0.49 5.69
C ASP A 9 3.34 -1.72 5.77
N GLY A 10 4.61 -1.50 6.10
CA GLY A 10 5.63 -2.54 6.09
C GLY A 10 6.26 -2.78 4.72
N THR A 11 5.73 -2.19 3.64
CA THR A 11 6.23 -2.38 2.27
C THR A 11 6.85 -1.11 1.70
N ILE A 12 6.14 0.01 1.70
CA ILE A 12 6.69 1.30 1.25
C ILE A 12 6.90 2.30 2.39
N CYS A 13 6.52 1.93 3.59
CA CYS A 13 6.71 2.72 4.80
C CYS A 13 6.79 1.80 6.01
N SER A 14 7.14 2.37 7.16
CA SER A 14 7.20 1.62 8.41
C SER A 14 5.83 1.10 8.82
N GLN A 15 5.80 -0.05 9.49
CA GLN A 15 4.61 -0.58 10.13
C GLN A 15 4.33 0.20 11.42
N THR A 16 3.11 0.69 11.59
CA THR A 16 2.74 1.54 12.74
C THR A 16 1.64 0.94 13.61
N PHE A 17 1.12 -0.24 13.24
CA PHE A 17 0.06 -0.92 13.98
C PHE A 17 -1.17 -0.02 14.24
N GLY A 18 -1.58 0.72 13.21
CA GLY A 18 -2.76 1.58 13.25
C GLY A 18 -2.49 3.07 13.45
N SER A 19 -1.29 3.46 13.84
CA SER A 19 -0.91 4.87 13.96
C SER A 19 -0.36 5.40 12.63
N TYR A 20 -1.18 5.40 11.59
CA TYR A 20 -0.75 5.65 10.21
C TYR A 20 -0.10 7.02 9.99
N ASP A 21 -0.45 8.00 10.80
CA ASP A 21 0.14 9.34 10.76
C ASP A 21 1.62 9.36 11.14
N SER A 22 2.08 8.36 11.88
CA SER A 22 3.49 8.23 12.27
C SER A 22 4.32 7.38 11.30
N ALA A 23 3.74 6.90 10.20
CA ALA A 23 4.46 6.11 9.22
C ALA A 23 5.58 6.91 8.55
N GLU A 24 6.75 6.30 8.42
CA GLU A 24 7.89 6.88 7.74
C GLU A 24 8.13 6.19 6.40
N PRO A 25 8.26 6.97 5.30
CA PRO A 25 8.39 6.38 3.97
C PRO A 25 9.75 5.73 3.76
N PHE A 26 9.76 4.60 3.05
CA PHE A 26 10.96 3.96 2.56
C PHE A 26 11.29 4.53 1.17
N MET A 27 11.99 5.65 1.13
CA MET A 27 12.19 6.39 -0.12
C MET A 27 12.90 5.60 -1.21
N GLY A 28 13.85 4.73 -0.86
CA GLY A 28 14.51 3.89 -1.84
C GLY A 28 13.55 2.96 -2.58
N ARG A 29 12.56 2.41 -1.88
CA ARG A 29 11.54 1.56 -2.48
C ARG A 29 10.53 2.38 -3.30
N ILE A 30 10.14 3.54 -2.79
CA ILE A 30 9.24 4.46 -3.51
C ILE A 30 9.87 4.87 -4.85
N LEU A 31 11.16 5.18 -4.86
CA LEU A 31 11.86 5.56 -6.10
C LEU A 31 11.90 4.41 -7.11
N LYS A 32 12.03 3.16 -6.66
CA LYS A 32 11.95 1.99 -7.55
C LYS A 32 10.56 1.85 -8.16
N ILE A 33 9.51 2.06 -7.36
CA ILE A 33 8.12 2.02 -7.84
C ILE A 33 7.88 3.14 -8.86
N ASN A 34 8.36 4.35 -8.56
CA ASN A 34 8.23 5.48 -9.48
C ASN A 34 8.93 5.21 -10.81
N LYS A 35 10.05 4.51 -10.80
CA LYS A 35 10.74 4.10 -12.02
C LYS A 35 9.90 3.13 -12.84
N LEU A 36 9.23 2.17 -12.20
CA LEU A 36 8.28 1.28 -12.88
C LEU A 36 7.14 2.07 -13.51
N TYR A 37 6.60 3.03 -12.80
CA TYR A 37 5.56 3.92 -13.32
C TYR A 37 6.05 4.66 -14.56
N ASP A 38 7.24 5.24 -14.50
CA ASP A 38 7.81 6.00 -15.61
C ASP A 38 8.13 5.11 -16.82
N GLN A 39 8.36 3.82 -16.60
CA GLN A 39 8.57 2.83 -17.65
C GLN A 39 7.27 2.31 -18.29
N GLY A 40 6.11 2.81 -17.85
CA GLY A 40 4.82 2.47 -18.43
C GLY A 40 4.10 1.31 -17.77
N HIS A 41 4.57 0.82 -16.63
CA HIS A 41 3.88 -0.22 -15.88
C HIS A 41 2.69 0.36 -15.11
N ASN A 42 1.67 -0.47 -14.91
CA ASN A 42 0.49 -0.13 -14.14
C ASN A 42 0.75 -0.37 -12.65
N ILE A 43 0.61 0.65 -11.83
CA ILE A 43 0.92 0.61 -10.41
C ILE A 43 -0.36 0.74 -9.59
N ILE A 44 -0.62 -0.26 -8.76
CA ILE A 44 -1.79 -0.31 -7.88
C ILE A 44 -1.31 -0.48 -6.45
N PHE A 45 -1.89 0.28 -5.53
CA PHE A 45 -1.73 0.05 -4.10
C PHE A 45 -2.98 -0.60 -3.52
N TYR A 46 -2.78 -1.60 -2.68
CA TYR A 46 -3.84 -2.35 -2.02
C TYR A 46 -3.47 -2.54 -0.56
N THR A 47 -4.26 -1.92 0.35
CA THR A 47 -3.90 -1.83 1.76
C THR A 47 -5.01 -2.34 2.67
N ALA A 48 -4.60 -2.92 3.79
CA ALA A 48 -5.49 -3.35 4.86
C ALA A 48 -5.74 -2.24 5.91
N ARG A 49 -5.35 -0.99 5.61
CA ARG A 49 -5.58 0.11 6.54
C ARG A 49 -7.05 0.20 6.94
N GLY A 50 -7.31 0.28 8.24
CA GLY A 50 -8.66 0.35 8.79
C GLY A 50 -9.40 -0.97 8.81
N MET A 51 -8.84 -2.07 8.29
CA MET A 51 -9.50 -3.37 8.23
C MET A 51 -9.42 -4.13 9.56
N GLY A 52 -8.26 -4.14 10.19
CA GLY A 52 -8.09 -4.83 11.48
C GLY A 52 -8.95 -4.22 12.58
N SER A 53 -9.01 -2.90 12.67
CA SER A 53 -9.79 -2.18 13.70
C SER A 53 -11.30 -2.22 13.46
N SER A 54 -11.74 -2.50 12.25
CA SER A 54 -13.16 -2.51 11.88
C SER A 54 -13.75 -3.92 11.72
N GLY A 55 -12.97 -4.97 12.03
CA GLY A 55 -13.40 -6.34 11.79
C GLY A 55 -13.54 -6.65 10.30
N ASN A 56 -12.62 -6.16 9.47
CA ASN A 56 -12.63 -6.31 8.02
C ASN A 56 -13.84 -5.68 7.32
N ASP A 57 -14.33 -4.55 7.86
CA ASP A 57 -15.40 -3.78 7.23
C ASP A 57 -14.83 -2.81 6.18
N VAL A 58 -15.00 -3.16 4.91
CA VAL A 58 -14.44 -2.39 3.78
C VAL A 58 -14.99 -0.97 3.74
N THR A 59 -16.30 -0.80 3.93
CA THR A 59 -16.93 0.52 3.89
C THR A 59 -16.40 1.42 5.00
N ALA A 60 -16.28 0.91 6.22
CA ALA A 60 -15.73 1.66 7.34
C ALA A 60 -14.28 2.05 7.09
N ALA A 61 -13.46 1.15 6.53
CA ALA A 61 -12.08 1.43 6.20
C ALA A 61 -11.96 2.57 5.18
N TYR A 62 -12.73 2.53 4.08
CA TYR A 62 -12.75 3.58 3.07
C TYR A 62 -13.18 4.92 3.66
N ASN A 63 -14.26 4.95 4.42
CA ASN A 63 -14.79 6.19 4.99
C ASN A 63 -13.79 6.87 5.93
N LYS A 64 -13.03 6.08 6.67
CA LYS A 64 -12.11 6.62 7.66
C LYS A 64 -10.72 6.94 7.10
N TRP A 65 -10.19 6.10 6.20
CA TRP A 65 -8.77 6.12 5.88
C TRP A 65 -8.40 6.39 4.42
N TYR A 66 -9.37 6.39 3.48
CA TYR A 66 -9.01 6.56 2.07
C TYR A 66 -8.35 7.90 1.79
N LYS A 67 -9.00 8.99 2.15
CA LYS A 67 -8.47 10.34 1.87
C LYS A 67 -7.16 10.60 2.60
N PHE A 68 -7.04 10.12 3.82
CA PHE A 68 -5.80 10.23 4.58
C PHE A 68 -4.66 9.51 3.86
N THR A 69 -4.89 8.28 3.43
CA THR A 69 -3.87 7.47 2.75
C THR A 69 -3.48 8.07 1.41
N GLU A 70 -4.46 8.49 0.62
CA GLU A 70 -4.23 9.16 -0.66
C GLU A 70 -3.34 10.39 -0.49
N LYS A 71 -3.65 11.23 0.49
CA LYS A 71 -2.87 12.42 0.79
C LYS A 71 -1.45 12.07 1.23
N GLN A 72 -1.31 11.08 2.12
CA GLN A 72 -0.01 10.68 2.66
C GLN A 72 0.92 10.17 1.57
N ILE A 73 0.48 9.22 0.73
CA ILE A 73 1.34 8.69 -0.33
C ILE A 73 1.61 9.74 -1.41
N GLY A 74 0.68 10.67 -1.63
CA GLY A 74 0.91 11.82 -2.51
C GLY A 74 2.00 12.74 -1.98
N LEU A 75 2.01 13.03 -0.68
CA LEU A 75 3.05 13.83 -0.03
C LEU A 75 4.43 13.15 -0.08
N TRP A 76 4.47 11.83 -0.08
CA TRP A 76 5.73 11.08 -0.25
C TRP A 76 6.22 11.03 -1.70
N GLY A 77 5.44 11.57 -2.64
CA GLY A 77 5.81 11.60 -4.04
C GLY A 77 5.63 10.26 -4.76
N VAL A 78 4.75 9.40 -4.27
CA VAL A 78 4.48 8.10 -4.88
C VAL A 78 3.69 8.29 -6.17
N LYS A 79 4.16 7.70 -7.26
CA LYS A 79 3.46 7.66 -8.55
C LYS A 79 2.67 6.36 -8.66
N TYR A 80 1.38 6.46 -8.92
CA TYR A 80 0.52 5.27 -9.01
C TYR A 80 -0.74 5.57 -9.84
N HIS A 81 -1.44 4.53 -10.23
CA HIS A 81 -2.67 4.65 -11.02
C HIS A 81 -3.91 4.47 -10.16
N LYS A 82 -3.89 3.52 -9.23
CA LYS A 82 -5.05 3.20 -8.39
C LYS A 82 -4.64 2.90 -6.96
N LEU A 83 -5.51 3.29 -6.04
CA LEU A 83 -5.39 2.98 -4.61
C LEU A 83 -6.67 2.29 -4.17
N PHE A 84 -6.53 1.08 -3.64
CA PHE A 84 -7.63 0.33 -3.05
C PHE A 84 -7.36 0.07 -1.58
N LEU A 85 -8.36 0.34 -0.76
CA LEU A 85 -8.46 -0.19 0.58
C LEU A 85 -9.31 -1.47 0.52
N GLY A 86 -9.48 -2.16 1.63
CA GLY A 86 -10.32 -3.34 1.67
C GLY A 86 -9.55 -4.65 1.55
N LYS A 87 -8.20 -4.60 1.55
CA LYS A 87 -7.41 -5.82 1.68
C LYS A 87 -7.70 -6.43 3.05
N PRO A 88 -8.19 -7.68 3.11
CA PRO A 88 -8.45 -8.30 4.41
C PRO A 88 -7.21 -8.29 5.30
N ALA A 89 -7.37 -7.93 6.57
CA ALA A 89 -6.31 -8.06 7.55
C ALA A 89 -6.15 -9.53 7.90
N GLY A 90 -4.99 -10.09 7.62
CA GLY A 90 -4.68 -11.48 7.87
C GLY A 90 -3.22 -11.65 8.28
N ASP A 91 -2.89 -12.83 8.80
CA ASP A 91 -1.53 -13.13 9.22
C ASP A 91 -0.66 -13.64 8.06
N LEU A 92 -1.29 -14.31 7.10
CA LEU A 92 -0.63 -14.85 5.91
C LEU A 92 -1.50 -14.58 4.69
N TYR A 93 -0.84 -14.19 3.59
CA TYR A 93 -1.49 -14.03 2.30
C TYR A 93 -0.91 -15.08 1.35
N ILE A 94 -1.71 -16.07 1.02
CA ILE A 94 -1.27 -17.21 0.21
C ILE A 94 -1.88 -17.06 -1.17
N ASP A 95 -1.03 -16.91 -2.18
CA ASP A 95 -1.48 -16.78 -3.56
C ASP A 95 -0.33 -17.21 -4.49
N ASP A 96 -0.63 -17.38 -5.78
CA ASP A 96 0.31 -17.89 -6.76
C ASP A 96 1.27 -16.83 -7.34
N LYS A 97 1.02 -15.55 -7.10
CA LYS A 97 1.77 -14.45 -7.71
C LYS A 97 2.48 -13.56 -6.71
N GLY A 98 2.19 -13.71 -5.43
CA GLY A 98 2.76 -12.87 -4.38
C GLY A 98 4.23 -13.19 -4.12
N VAL A 99 4.99 -12.13 -3.87
CA VAL A 99 6.35 -12.22 -3.33
C VAL A 99 6.43 -11.33 -2.10
N SER A 100 7.35 -11.64 -1.18
CA SER A 100 7.56 -10.76 -0.03
C SER A 100 8.25 -9.47 -0.48
N ASP A 101 8.04 -8.40 0.30
CA ASP A 101 8.68 -7.11 0.04
C ASP A 101 10.20 -7.22 0.08
N GLU A 102 10.75 -8.01 0.99
CA GLU A 102 12.19 -8.22 1.11
C GLU A 102 12.78 -8.91 -0.12
N GLU A 103 12.07 -9.89 -0.69
CA GLU A 103 12.51 -10.55 -1.92
C GLU A 103 12.43 -9.62 -3.13
N TYR A 104 11.39 -8.80 -3.20
CA TYR A 104 11.17 -7.93 -4.36
C TYR A 104 12.12 -6.74 -4.36
N PHE A 105 12.27 -6.09 -3.23
CA PHE A 105 13.14 -4.94 -3.09
C PHE A 105 14.54 -5.35 -2.61
#